data_347574f4a9840fc3032d012e5730b71d
#
_entry.id   347574f4a9840fc3032d012e5730b71d
#
_cell.length_a   1.000
_cell.length_b   1.000
_cell.length_c   1.000
_cell.angle_alpha   90.00
_cell.angle_beta   90.00
_cell.angle_gamma   90.00
#
_symmetry.space_group_name_H-M   'P 1'
#
loop_
_entity.id
_entity.type
_entity.pdbx_description
1 polymer ?
#
loop_
_entity_poly.entity_id
_entity_poly.type
_entity_poly.pdbx_seq_one_letter_code
_entity_poly.pdbx_strand_id
1 'polypeptide(L)' 'MTINFEITQNGYTLRDALVLPDDHTYTDEEIEAMKQARFDNWYAVITTPVEE' A
#
# COMPACT_ATOMS: atom_id res chain seq x y z
N MET A 1 2.97 -15.28 4.78
CA MET A 1 3.15 -14.31 5.89
C MET A 1 2.35 -13.06 5.58
N THR A 2 1.79 -12.44 6.59
CA THR A 2 0.97 -11.26 6.43
C THR A 2 1.64 -10.08 7.12
N ILE A 3 1.81 -8.99 6.39
CA ILE A 3 2.42 -7.76 6.90
C ILE A 3 1.33 -6.70 6.95
N ASN A 4 0.88 -6.36 8.15
CA ASN A 4 -0.08 -5.29 8.35
C ASN A 4 0.64 -3.95 8.34
N PHE A 5 0.04 -2.96 7.70
CA PHE A 5 0.65 -1.64 7.64
C PHE A 5 -0.41 -0.53 7.62
N GLU A 6 0.04 0.66 7.95
CA GLU A 6 -0.79 1.86 7.91
C GLU A 6 0.07 3.00 7.38
N ILE A 7 -0.48 3.74 6.42
CA ILE A 7 0.19 4.91 5.85
C ILE A 7 -0.78 6.09 5.93
N THR A 8 -0.29 7.20 6.47
CA THR A 8 -1.05 8.46 6.51
C THR A 8 -0.30 9.49 5.69
N GLN A 9 -0.91 9.98 4.64
CA GLN A 9 -0.36 11.03 3.79
C GLN A 9 -1.48 11.92 3.29
N ASN A 10 -1.23 13.21 3.18
CA ASN A 10 -2.18 14.18 2.64
C ASN A 10 -3.55 14.15 3.34
N GLY A 11 -3.57 13.83 4.63
CA GLY A 11 -4.79 13.75 5.40
C GLY A 11 -5.59 12.47 5.25
N TYR A 12 -5.07 11.49 4.50
CA TYR A 12 -5.71 10.19 4.30
C TYR A 12 -4.91 9.09 4.97
N THR A 13 -5.60 8.12 5.55
CA THR A 13 -4.97 6.96 6.19
C THR A 13 -5.45 5.69 5.50
N LEU A 14 -4.50 4.90 5.03
CA LEU A 14 -4.74 3.56 4.49
C LEU A 14 -4.25 2.52 5.48
N ARG A 15 -5.13 1.60 5.86
CA ARG A 15 -4.78 0.41 6.61
C ARG A 15 -4.97 -0.79 5.70
N ASP A 16 -3.91 -1.54 5.48
CA ASP A 16 -3.94 -2.66 4.56
C ASP A 16 -2.96 -3.73 5.03
N ALA A 17 -2.88 -4.80 4.30
CA ALA A 17 -1.96 -5.89 4.59
C ALA A 17 -1.38 -6.44 3.29
N LEU A 18 -0.10 -6.78 3.33
CA LEU A 18 0.57 -7.50 2.25
C LEU A 18 0.62 -8.97 2.62
N VAL A 19 0.18 -9.83 1.72
CA VAL A 19 0.27 -11.27 1.90
C VAL A 19 1.38 -11.79 0.99
N LEU A 20 2.44 -12.32 1.60
CA LEU A 20 3.62 -12.79 0.89
C LEU A 20 3.87 -14.26 1.24
N PRO A 21 4.46 -15.03 0.32
CA PRO A 21 4.92 -16.39 0.66
C PRO A 21 5.96 -16.35 1.77
N ASP A 22 5.99 -17.36 2.62
CA ASP A 22 6.98 -17.43 3.71
C ASP A 22 8.40 -17.49 3.19
N ASP A 23 8.58 -18.01 1.98
CA ASP A 23 9.90 -18.15 1.33
C ASP A 23 10.23 -17.00 0.39
N HIS A 24 9.55 -15.84 0.54
CA HIS A 24 9.83 -14.70 -0.32
C HIS A 24 11.26 -14.21 -0.12
N THR A 25 11.80 -13.60 -1.17
CA THR A 25 13.14 -13.03 -1.18
C THR A 25 13.15 -11.51 -1.21
N TYR A 26 12.02 -10.88 -0.90
CA TYR A 26 11.91 -9.43 -0.90
C TYR A 26 12.72 -8.82 0.25
N THR A 27 13.43 -7.75 -0.04
CA THR A 27 14.13 -6.98 0.98
C THR A 27 13.16 -6.05 1.71
N ASP A 28 13.61 -5.48 2.82
CA ASP A 28 12.80 -4.50 3.56
C ASP A 28 12.46 -3.29 2.68
N GLU A 29 13.41 -2.85 1.85
CA GLU A 29 13.18 -1.75 0.91
C GLU A 29 12.11 -2.09 -0.11
N GLU A 30 12.13 -3.32 -0.63
CA GLU A 30 11.12 -3.77 -1.58
C GLU A 30 9.74 -3.85 -0.94
N ILE A 31 9.68 -4.31 0.30
CA ILE A 31 8.42 -4.38 1.05
C ILE A 31 7.87 -2.96 1.30
N GLU A 32 8.72 -2.03 1.68
CA GLU A 32 8.30 -0.65 1.87
C GLU A 32 7.80 -0.02 0.56
N ALA A 33 8.46 -0.32 -0.56
CA ALA A 33 8.01 0.14 -1.86
C ALA A 33 6.64 -0.43 -2.23
N MET A 34 6.38 -1.69 -1.90
CA MET A 34 5.06 -2.30 -2.12
C MET A 34 3.97 -1.63 -1.30
N LYS A 35 4.27 -1.30 -0.05
CA LYS A 35 3.32 -0.58 0.82
C LYS A 35 2.99 0.79 0.24
N GLN A 36 4.01 1.53 -0.20
CA GLN A 36 3.81 2.85 -0.79
C GLN A 36 3.01 2.75 -2.09
N ALA A 37 3.29 1.75 -2.92
CA ALA A 37 2.54 1.54 -4.15
C ALA A 37 1.06 1.26 -3.87
N ARG A 38 0.76 0.50 -2.81
CA ARG A 38 -0.61 0.25 -2.38
C ARG A 38 -1.31 1.56 -2.02
N PHE A 39 -0.64 2.39 -1.25
CA PHE A 39 -1.18 3.68 -0.87
C PHE A 39 -1.40 4.57 -2.10
N ASP A 40 -0.41 4.65 -2.99
CA ASP A 40 -0.50 5.51 -4.18
C ASP A 40 -1.66 5.10 -5.07
N ASN A 41 -1.86 3.81 -5.30
CA ASN A 41 -2.98 3.32 -6.10
C ASN A 41 -4.33 3.63 -5.45
N TRP A 42 -4.44 3.39 -4.15
CA TRP A 42 -5.65 3.68 -3.42
C TRP A 42 -5.95 5.19 -3.39
N TYR A 43 -4.93 6.00 -3.14
CA TYR A 43 -5.07 7.45 -3.12
C TYR A 43 -5.53 7.98 -4.47
N ALA A 44 -4.98 7.47 -5.56
CA ALA A 44 -5.40 7.88 -6.89
C ALA A 44 -6.86 7.55 -7.15
N VAL A 45 -7.34 6.40 -6.69
CA VAL A 45 -8.74 5.99 -6.87
C VAL A 45 -9.67 6.91 -6.08
N ILE A 46 -9.36 7.20 -4.81
CA ILE A 46 -10.25 8.00 -3.97
C ILE A 46 -10.21 9.49 -4.28
N THR A 47 -9.17 9.96 -4.96
CA THR A 47 -9.03 11.38 -5.30
C THR A 47 -9.29 11.66 -6.78
N THR A 48 -9.51 10.64 -7.59
CA THR A 48 -9.82 10.83 -9.01
C THR A 48 -11.27 11.32 -9.15
N PRO A 49 -11.51 12.45 -9.82
CA PRO A 49 -12.87 12.90 -10.05
C PRO A 49 -13.65 11.89 -10.88
N VAL A 50 -14.92 11.73 -10.56
CA VAL A 50 -15.81 10.90 -11.37
C VAL A 50 -16.20 11.69 -12.61
N GLU A 51 -15.85 11.17 -13.77
CA GLU A 51 -16.27 11.73 -15.04
C GLU A 51 -17.45 10.94 -15.58
N GLU A 52 -18.46 11.65 -15.95
CA GLU A 52 -19.66 11.05 -16.52
C GLU A 52 -19.79 11.37 -18.01
#